data_878870e09ee1b924b977b0ae4ba89e9b
#
_entry.id   878870e09ee1b924b977b0ae4ba89e9b
#
_cell.length_a   1.000
_cell.length_b   1.000
_cell.length_c   1.000
_cell.angle_alpha   90.00
_cell.angle_beta   90.00
_cell.angle_gamma   90.00
#
_symmetry.space_group_name_H-M   'P 1'
#
loop_
_entity.id
_entity.type
_entity.pdbx_description
1 polymer ?
#
loop_
_entity_poly.entity_id
_entity_poly.type
_entity_poly.pdbx_seq_one_letter_code
_entity_poly.pdbx_strand_id
1 'polypeptide(L)'
;MKRLRNLLAFAALAAATGAPAQNYPTRPVVMLVPYAAGGPTDTVARVVAQAMGKPLGQTILVENRPSAGGILAPEQVKNAKPDGYTILIHHIGMATTPALYRSLRFNPLTDFEYIGLINDVPMTIIARQNFPAKDFKEFLGYVKANKDKVTLANAGIGAASHLCGLLFMSAIQTEFLTVPYKGTAPAMNDLLGGQVDFMCDQTTNTTSQIKSGKVKAYAVTSKKRVPSLSDIPTLDELGLKGFEVGIWHALYAPKGTPKTAIDKLVAALQEALKDATVKQRFAELGAEAFPLDRATPEALHKFLKSEIEKWGPIIKKAGQYAD
;
A
#
# COMPACT_ATOMS: atom_id res chain seq x y z
N MET A 1 -24.81 -61.92 -19.75
CA MET A 1 -23.58 -61.08 -19.87
C MET A 1 -23.86 -59.56 -20.04
N LYS A 2 -24.91 -59.15 -20.73
CA LYS A 2 -25.23 -57.69 -20.89
C LYS A 2 -25.63 -56.95 -19.58
N ARG A 3 -26.32 -57.66 -18.65
CA ARG A 3 -26.76 -57.04 -17.37
C ARG A 3 -25.61 -56.77 -16.37
N LEU A 4 -24.57 -57.66 -16.39
CA LEU A 4 -23.38 -57.46 -15.52
C LEU A 4 -22.51 -56.28 -15.97
N ARG A 5 -22.45 -55.98 -17.28
CA ARG A 5 -21.69 -54.88 -17.89
C ARG A 5 -22.28 -53.50 -17.57
N ASN A 6 -23.62 -53.42 -17.42
CA ASN A 6 -24.30 -52.18 -17.06
C ASN A 6 -24.19 -51.87 -15.56
N LEU A 7 -24.08 -52.86 -14.67
CA LEU A 7 -23.84 -52.67 -13.23
C LEU A 7 -22.42 -52.14 -12.95
N LEU A 8 -21.42 -52.61 -13.69
CA LEU A 8 -20.04 -52.09 -13.58
C LEU A 8 -19.87 -50.67 -14.11
N ALA A 9 -20.63 -50.25 -15.14
CA ALA A 9 -20.62 -48.89 -15.66
C ALA A 9 -21.28 -47.89 -14.68
N PHE A 10 -22.31 -48.30 -13.93
CA PHE A 10 -22.95 -47.48 -12.92
C PHE A 10 -22.10 -47.31 -11.65
N ALA A 11 -21.34 -48.34 -11.25
CA ALA A 11 -20.41 -48.28 -10.12
C ALA A 11 -19.19 -47.38 -10.39
N ALA A 12 -18.73 -47.29 -11.64
CA ALA A 12 -17.63 -46.44 -12.04
C ALA A 12 -18.02 -44.92 -12.05
N LEU A 13 -19.30 -44.61 -12.29
CA LEU A 13 -19.80 -43.20 -12.29
C LEU A 13 -20.03 -42.68 -10.88
N ALA A 14 -20.29 -43.55 -9.89
CA ALA A 14 -20.49 -43.16 -8.49
C ALA A 14 -19.19 -42.90 -7.72
N ALA A 15 -18.03 -43.32 -8.23
CA ALA A 15 -16.72 -43.09 -7.60
C ALA A 15 -16.09 -41.74 -7.92
N ALA A 16 -16.70 -40.93 -8.81
CA ALA A 16 -16.13 -39.65 -9.28
C ALA A 16 -16.55 -38.42 -8.46
N THR A 17 -17.32 -38.57 -7.36
CA THR A 17 -17.90 -37.42 -6.64
C THR A 17 -17.25 -37.10 -5.29
N GLY A 18 -16.03 -37.53 -5.06
CA GLY A 18 -15.32 -37.26 -3.80
C GLY A 18 -13.89 -36.77 -4.00
N ALA A 19 -13.67 -35.73 -4.83
CA ALA A 19 -12.42 -34.99 -4.68
C ALA A 19 -12.49 -34.36 -3.29
N PRO A 20 -11.59 -34.68 -2.33
CA PRO A 20 -11.54 -33.98 -1.05
C PRO A 20 -11.36 -32.52 -1.37
N ALA A 21 -12.22 -31.66 -0.82
CA ALA A 21 -12.01 -30.22 -0.86
C ALA A 21 -10.57 -29.98 -0.38
N GLN A 22 -9.66 -29.60 -1.27
CA GLN A 22 -8.26 -29.42 -0.94
C GLN A 22 -8.20 -28.50 0.28
N ASN A 23 -7.62 -29.01 1.38
CA ASN A 23 -7.43 -28.21 2.59
C ASN A 23 -6.45 -27.08 2.29
N TYR A 24 -6.97 -25.99 1.75
CA TYR A 24 -6.18 -24.76 1.56
C TYR A 24 -6.12 -23.99 2.88
N PRO A 25 -4.95 -23.42 3.26
CA PRO A 25 -3.64 -23.68 2.70
C PRO A 25 -2.97 -24.91 3.35
N THR A 26 -2.19 -25.69 2.59
CA THR A 26 -1.39 -26.83 3.08
C THR A 26 0.11 -26.53 3.15
N ARG A 27 0.52 -25.36 2.68
CA ARG A 27 1.90 -24.85 2.65
C ARG A 27 1.90 -23.34 2.87
N PRO A 28 3.05 -22.72 3.17
CA PRO A 28 3.14 -21.28 3.32
C PRO A 28 2.60 -20.51 2.10
N VAL A 29 1.94 -19.38 2.39
CA VAL A 29 1.49 -18.41 1.38
C VAL A 29 2.56 -17.33 1.22
N VAL A 30 2.86 -16.91 0.01
CA VAL A 30 3.81 -15.83 -0.28
C VAL A 30 3.06 -14.53 -0.52
N MET A 31 3.40 -13.49 0.24
CA MET A 31 2.88 -12.14 0.07
C MET A 31 3.94 -11.26 -0.57
N LEU A 32 3.73 -10.87 -1.84
CA LEU A 32 4.63 -9.97 -2.53
C LEU A 32 4.39 -8.51 -2.13
N VAL A 33 5.48 -7.79 -1.85
CA VAL A 33 5.51 -6.36 -1.48
C VAL A 33 6.21 -5.58 -2.59
N PRO A 34 5.60 -4.53 -3.15
CA PRO A 34 6.12 -3.83 -4.35
C PRO A 34 7.31 -2.90 -4.12
N TYR A 35 7.75 -2.73 -2.87
CA TYR A 35 8.78 -1.77 -2.47
C TYR A 35 9.87 -2.42 -1.62
N ALA A 36 10.96 -1.67 -1.39
CA ALA A 36 12.08 -2.11 -0.58
C ALA A 36 11.64 -2.47 0.85
N ALA A 37 12.33 -3.46 1.43
CA ALA A 37 12.13 -3.88 2.82
C ALA A 37 12.40 -2.72 3.79
N GLY A 38 11.69 -2.70 4.92
CA GLY A 38 11.79 -1.66 5.94
C GLY A 38 10.97 -0.39 5.63
N GLY A 39 10.35 -0.30 4.44
CA GLY A 39 9.43 0.81 4.10
C GLY A 39 8.02 0.61 4.66
N PRO A 40 7.12 1.59 4.45
CA PRO A 40 5.79 1.59 5.07
C PRO A 40 4.93 0.40 4.67
N THR A 41 4.89 0.04 3.38
CA THR A 41 4.11 -1.11 2.89
C THR A 41 4.68 -2.44 3.41
N ASP A 42 6.00 -2.57 3.53
CA ASP A 42 6.66 -3.75 4.13
C ASP A 42 6.31 -3.88 5.62
N THR A 43 6.29 -2.77 6.34
CA THR A 43 5.89 -2.72 7.76
C THR A 43 4.44 -3.21 7.93
N VAL A 44 3.50 -2.70 7.13
CA VAL A 44 2.10 -3.16 7.15
C VAL A 44 2.00 -4.64 6.77
N ALA A 45 2.72 -5.07 5.71
CA ALA A 45 2.74 -6.46 5.25
C ALA A 45 3.14 -7.43 6.37
N ARG A 46 4.22 -7.13 7.10
CA ARG A 46 4.73 -8.00 8.17
C ARG A 46 3.78 -8.07 9.36
N VAL A 47 3.19 -6.95 9.77
CA VAL A 47 2.19 -6.92 10.84
C VAL A 47 0.98 -7.79 10.47
N VAL A 48 0.44 -7.63 9.26
CA VAL A 48 -0.74 -8.36 8.80
C VAL A 48 -0.42 -9.83 8.52
N ALA A 49 0.71 -10.14 7.88
CA ALA A 49 1.13 -11.51 7.58
C ALA A 49 1.30 -12.35 8.84
N GLN A 50 1.91 -11.79 9.88
CA GLN A 50 2.08 -12.45 11.17
C GLN A 50 0.72 -12.78 11.80
N ALA A 51 -0.20 -11.82 11.82
CA ALA A 51 -1.52 -11.99 12.44
C ALA A 51 -2.43 -12.94 11.64
N MET A 52 -2.38 -12.90 10.30
CA MET A 52 -3.14 -13.80 9.42
C MET A 52 -2.66 -15.26 9.49
N GLY A 53 -1.39 -15.50 9.82
CA GLY A 53 -0.80 -16.83 9.85
C GLY A 53 -1.53 -17.79 10.80
N LYS A 54 -1.94 -17.32 11.98
CA LYS A 54 -2.64 -18.14 12.98
C LYS A 54 -4.00 -18.64 12.47
N PRO A 55 -4.94 -17.80 12.04
CA PRO A 55 -6.24 -18.26 11.52
C PRO A 55 -6.13 -19.05 10.21
N LEU A 56 -5.09 -18.83 9.40
CA LEU A 56 -4.83 -19.63 8.20
C LEU A 56 -4.25 -21.00 8.51
N GLY A 57 -3.64 -21.19 9.68
CA GLY A 57 -2.89 -22.40 10.01
C GLY A 57 -1.60 -22.60 9.22
N GLN A 58 -1.14 -21.56 8.51
CA GLN A 58 0.09 -21.56 7.70
C GLN A 58 0.77 -20.19 7.77
N THR A 59 2.10 -20.19 7.67
CA THR A 59 2.88 -18.96 7.64
C THR A 59 2.63 -18.18 6.34
N ILE A 60 2.55 -16.85 6.43
CA ILE A 60 2.64 -15.96 5.27
C ILE A 60 4.06 -15.41 5.19
N LEU A 61 4.77 -15.77 4.13
CA LEU A 61 6.13 -15.30 3.84
C LEU A 61 6.07 -13.96 3.10
N VAL A 62 6.68 -12.93 3.66
CA VAL A 62 6.73 -11.60 3.04
C VAL A 62 7.96 -11.51 2.15
N GLU A 63 7.77 -11.29 0.86
CA GLU A 63 8.82 -11.13 -0.13
C GLU A 63 8.77 -9.76 -0.82
N ASN A 64 9.84 -9.00 -0.74
CA ASN A 64 9.93 -7.71 -1.39
C ASN A 64 10.37 -7.87 -2.86
N ARG A 65 9.61 -7.23 -3.77
CA ARG A 65 9.88 -7.14 -5.23
C ARG A 65 9.93 -5.66 -5.63
N PRO A 66 10.99 -4.94 -5.21
CA PRO A 66 11.04 -3.50 -5.33
C PRO A 66 11.24 -3.06 -6.78
N SER A 67 10.44 -2.06 -7.18
CA SER A 67 10.64 -1.31 -8.43
C SER A 67 10.24 0.15 -8.21
N ALA A 68 10.73 1.06 -9.07
CA ALA A 68 10.23 2.42 -9.09
C ALA A 68 8.72 2.41 -9.40
N GLY A 69 7.93 3.11 -8.59
CA GLY A 69 6.46 3.11 -8.71
C GLY A 69 5.75 1.83 -8.30
N GLY A 70 6.48 0.75 -7.96
CA GLY A 70 5.89 -0.49 -7.42
C GLY A 70 5.15 -1.37 -8.44
N ILE A 71 5.44 -1.26 -9.74
CA ILE A 71 4.70 -1.97 -10.80
C ILE A 71 5.09 -3.43 -10.99
N LEU A 72 6.29 -3.85 -10.57
CA LEU A 72 6.81 -5.20 -10.80
C LEU A 72 6.05 -6.27 -10.01
N ALA A 73 5.75 -6.04 -8.74
CA ALA A 73 5.07 -7.01 -7.90
C ALA A 73 3.65 -7.33 -8.39
N PRO A 74 2.78 -6.35 -8.71
CA PRO A 74 1.47 -6.65 -9.31
C PRO A 74 1.58 -7.40 -10.64
N GLU A 75 2.55 -7.09 -11.51
CA GLU A 75 2.78 -7.83 -12.76
C GLU A 75 3.14 -9.30 -12.46
N GLN A 76 4.00 -9.55 -11.47
CA GLN A 76 4.36 -10.92 -11.07
C GLN A 76 3.16 -11.68 -10.48
N VAL A 77 2.35 -11.05 -9.63
CA VAL A 77 1.15 -11.68 -9.04
C VAL A 77 0.11 -11.97 -10.11
N LYS A 78 -0.15 -11.06 -11.04
CA LYS A 78 -1.03 -11.29 -12.19
C LYS A 78 -0.67 -12.58 -12.93
N ASN A 79 0.64 -12.85 -13.12
CA ASN A 79 1.15 -13.99 -13.87
C ASN A 79 1.40 -15.25 -13.00
N ALA A 80 1.14 -15.17 -11.70
CA ALA A 80 1.29 -16.29 -10.79
C ALA A 80 0.16 -17.31 -10.95
N LYS A 81 0.38 -18.54 -10.46
CA LYS A 81 -0.70 -19.57 -10.43
C LYS A 81 -1.86 -19.06 -9.58
N PRO A 82 -3.11 -19.15 -10.06
CA PRO A 82 -4.29 -18.72 -9.32
C PRO A 82 -4.74 -19.80 -8.32
N ASP A 83 -3.86 -20.18 -7.41
CA ASP A 83 -4.08 -21.22 -6.40
C ASP A 83 -4.16 -20.67 -4.96
N GLY A 84 -4.06 -19.37 -4.79
CA GLY A 84 -4.11 -18.67 -3.50
C GLY A 84 -2.78 -18.63 -2.74
N TYR A 85 -1.71 -19.27 -3.23
CA TYR A 85 -0.42 -19.31 -2.54
C TYR A 85 0.53 -18.14 -2.87
N THR A 86 0.14 -17.30 -3.82
CA THR A 86 0.83 -16.03 -4.09
C THR A 86 -0.20 -14.91 -4.01
N ILE A 87 0.01 -13.97 -3.10
CA ILE A 87 -0.86 -12.81 -2.92
C ILE A 87 -0.03 -11.52 -3.00
N LEU A 88 -0.70 -10.41 -3.23
CA LEU A 88 -0.11 -9.08 -3.29
C LEU A 88 -0.64 -8.21 -2.16
N ILE A 89 0.24 -7.53 -1.46
CA ILE A 89 -0.13 -6.31 -0.75
C ILE A 89 0.24 -5.11 -1.61
N HIS A 90 -0.69 -4.19 -1.78
CA HIS A 90 -0.43 -2.92 -2.45
C HIS A 90 -1.24 -1.79 -1.81
N HIS A 91 -0.93 -0.57 -2.18
CA HIS A 91 -1.54 0.65 -1.67
C HIS A 91 -2.23 1.44 -2.81
N ILE A 92 -2.53 2.71 -2.58
CA ILE A 92 -3.15 3.64 -3.55
C ILE A 92 -2.51 3.61 -4.95
N GLY A 93 -1.28 3.09 -5.10
CA GLY A 93 -0.62 2.86 -6.38
C GLY A 93 -1.45 2.04 -7.37
N MET A 94 -2.29 1.10 -6.89
CA MET A 94 -3.24 0.37 -7.74
C MET A 94 -4.27 1.29 -8.42
N ALA A 95 -4.59 2.41 -7.80
CA ALA A 95 -5.53 3.39 -8.37
C ALA A 95 -4.83 4.45 -9.25
N THR A 96 -3.56 4.75 -8.99
CA THR A 96 -2.83 5.84 -9.67
C THR A 96 -2.06 5.39 -10.91
N THR A 97 -1.51 4.18 -10.90
CA THR A 97 -0.70 3.64 -12.01
C THR A 97 -1.43 3.60 -13.36
N PRO A 98 -2.75 3.34 -13.48
CA PRO A 98 -3.43 3.38 -14.78
C PRO A 98 -3.42 4.74 -15.46
N ALA A 99 -3.27 5.82 -14.70
CA ALA A 99 -3.19 7.18 -15.26
C ALA A 99 -1.75 7.66 -15.50
N LEU A 100 -0.77 7.03 -14.83
CA LEU A 100 0.64 7.43 -14.87
C LEU A 100 1.46 6.66 -15.90
N TYR A 101 1.10 5.39 -16.18
CA TYR A 101 1.84 4.52 -17.09
C TYR A 101 1.05 4.30 -18.37
N ARG A 102 1.61 4.70 -19.53
CA ARG A 102 0.99 4.47 -20.86
C ARG A 102 1.03 3.00 -21.25
N SER A 103 2.06 2.28 -20.81
CA SER A 103 2.33 0.88 -21.11
C SER A 103 2.23 -0.02 -19.88
N LEU A 104 1.20 0.19 -19.02
CA LEU A 104 0.98 -0.64 -17.83
C LEU A 104 0.63 -2.08 -18.24
N ARG A 105 1.39 -3.06 -17.72
CA ARG A 105 1.24 -4.49 -18.09
C ARG A 105 0.21 -5.25 -17.27
N PHE A 106 -0.55 -4.57 -16.43
CA PHE A 106 -1.67 -5.14 -15.67
C PHE A 106 -2.82 -4.14 -15.59
N ASN A 107 -4.02 -4.67 -15.43
CA ASN A 107 -5.22 -3.87 -15.17
C ASN A 107 -5.69 -4.15 -13.73
N PRO A 108 -5.69 -3.16 -12.83
CA PRO A 108 -6.09 -3.35 -11.44
C PRO A 108 -7.52 -3.84 -11.26
N LEU A 109 -8.43 -3.58 -12.21
CA LEU A 109 -9.84 -3.95 -12.12
C LEU A 109 -10.16 -5.33 -12.67
N THR A 110 -9.30 -5.91 -13.55
CA THR A 110 -9.63 -7.16 -14.26
C THR A 110 -8.67 -8.31 -14.01
N ASP A 111 -7.43 -8.02 -13.61
CA ASP A 111 -6.36 -9.02 -13.54
C ASP A 111 -6.18 -9.65 -12.15
N PHE A 112 -7.02 -9.25 -11.18
CA PHE A 112 -6.92 -9.71 -9.78
C PHE A 112 -8.27 -10.15 -9.21
N GLU A 113 -8.21 -11.06 -8.26
CA GLU A 113 -9.24 -11.25 -7.24
C GLU A 113 -8.91 -10.37 -6.04
N TYR A 114 -9.94 -9.84 -5.40
CA TYR A 114 -9.82 -8.95 -4.24
C TYR A 114 -9.95 -9.74 -2.95
N ILE A 115 -9.17 -9.36 -1.92
CA ILE A 115 -9.28 -9.97 -0.59
C ILE A 115 -9.91 -8.95 0.36
N GLY A 116 -9.32 -7.76 0.50
CA GLY A 116 -9.92 -6.72 1.34
C GLY A 116 -8.97 -5.56 1.63
N LEU A 117 -9.55 -4.46 2.11
CA LEU A 117 -8.82 -3.29 2.63
C LEU A 117 -8.21 -3.62 4.00
N ILE A 118 -7.05 -3.06 4.28
CA ILE A 118 -6.28 -3.30 5.52
C ILE A 118 -6.38 -2.10 6.45
N ASN A 119 -5.83 -0.97 6.06
CA ASN A 119 -5.69 0.22 6.87
C ASN A 119 -5.66 1.49 6.03
N ASP A 120 -5.87 2.63 6.69
CA ASP A 120 -5.57 3.96 6.18
C ASP A 120 -4.37 4.53 6.94
N VAL A 121 -3.46 5.19 6.22
CA VAL A 121 -2.19 5.70 6.74
C VAL A 121 -2.02 7.15 6.30
N PRO A 122 -2.06 8.11 7.22
CA PRO A 122 -1.68 9.49 6.92
C PRO A 122 -0.23 9.60 6.45
N MET A 123 0.08 10.68 5.75
CA MET A 123 1.46 11.00 5.42
C MET A 123 1.95 12.20 6.24
N THR A 124 3.25 12.40 6.22
CA THR A 124 3.92 13.51 6.90
C THR A 124 4.82 14.25 5.93
N ILE A 125 4.91 15.57 6.06
CA ILE A 125 5.98 16.37 5.44
C ILE A 125 7.13 16.42 6.43
N ILE A 126 8.24 15.76 6.09
CA ILE A 126 9.45 15.68 6.90
C ILE A 126 10.67 16.17 6.14
N ALA A 127 11.66 16.68 6.85
CA ALA A 127 12.95 17.07 6.29
C ALA A 127 14.11 16.53 7.15
N ARG A 128 15.33 16.55 6.57
CA ARG A 128 16.55 16.20 7.29
C ARG A 128 16.70 17.07 8.55
N GLN A 129 17.36 16.53 9.58
CA GLN A 129 17.41 17.13 10.91
C GLN A 129 18.01 18.56 10.90
N ASN A 130 19.00 18.79 10.07
CA ASN A 130 19.65 20.09 9.96
C ASN A 130 19.04 20.99 8.85
N PHE A 131 17.80 20.72 8.40
CA PHE A 131 17.12 21.58 7.44
C PHE A 131 16.92 23.00 8.02
N PRO A 132 17.18 24.09 7.26
CA PRO A 132 17.22 25.46 7.78
C PRO A 132 15.82 26.08 7.90
N ALA A 133 14.89 25.40 8.57
CA ALA A 133 13.55 25.90 8.91
C ALA A 133 13.11 25.30 10.24
N LYS A 134 12.51 26.12 11.11
CA LYS A 134 12.05 25.71 12.44
C LYS A 134 10.59 25.27 12.44
N ASP A 135 9.78 25.91 11.60
CA ASP A 135 8.35 25.66 11.48
C ASP A 135 7.92 25.57 9.99
N PHE A 136 6.64 25.30 9.75
CA PHE A 136 6.11 25.14 8.41
C PHE A 136 6.15 26.45 7.59
N LYS A 137 6.00 27.60 8.21
CA LYS A 137 6.06 28.89 7.52
C LYS A 137 7.47 29.16 7.01
N GLU A 138 8.48 28.94 7.85
CA GLU A 138 9.89 29.04 7.45
C GLU A 138 10.23 27.98 6.39
N PHE A 139 9.70 26.74 6.55
CA PHE A 139 9.86 25.68 5.56
C PHE A 139 9.34 26.10 4.19
N LEU A 140 8.09 26.58 4.10
CA LEU A 140 7.52 27.08 2.84
C LEU A 140 8.35 28.23 2.24
N GLY A 141 8.76 29.18 3.06
CA GLY A 141 9.60 30.31 2.62
C GLY A 141 10.92 29.82 2.02
N TYR A 142 11.58 28.90 2.73
CA TYR A 142 12.87 28.36 2.30
C TYR A 142 12.77 27.54 1.01
N VAL A 143 11.83 26.59 0.93
CA VAL A 143 11.70 25.73 -0.26
C VAL A 143 11.31 26.53 -1.50
N LYS A 144 10.47 27.55 -1.37
CA LYS A 144 10.12 28.45 -2.48
C LYS A 144 11.30 29.27 -2.96
N ALA A 145 12.08 29.85 -2.03
CA ALA A 145 13.26 30.64 -2.37
C ALA A 145 14.41 29.81 -2.97
N ASN A 146 14.47 28.51 -2.68
CA ASN A 146 15.54 27.60 -3.11
C ASN A 146 15.02 26.44 -3.98
N LYS A 147 13.93 26.62 -4.70
CA LYS A 147 13.24 25.56 -5.46
C LYS A 147 14.14 24.77 -6.42
N ASP A 148 15.13 25.43 -7.00
CA ASP A 148 16.06 24.81 -7.98
C ASP A 148 17.23 24.06 -7.31
N LYS A 149 17.31 24.05 -5.98
CA LYS A 149 18.38 23.41 -5.17
C LYS A 149 17.83 22.36 -4.22
N VAL A 150 16.60 22.58 -3.72
CA VAL A 150 15.94 21.69 -2.75
C VAL A 150 15.45 20.44 -3.45
N THR A 151 15.72 19.28 -2.83
CA THR A 151 15.37 17.97 -3.36
C THR A 151 14.22 17.34 -2.59
N LEU A 152 13.23 16.81 -3.32
CA LEU A 152 12.09 16.05 -2.81
C LEU A 152 12.27 14.55 -3.15
N ALA A 153 12.53 13.73 -2.13
CA ALA A 153 12.67 12.29 -2.32
C ALA A 153 11.32 11.57 -2.37
N ASN A 154 11.23 10.54 -3.22
CA ASN A 154 10.04 9.70 -3.34
C ASN A 154 10.37 8.26 -3.75
N ALA A 155 9.38 7.36 -3.70
CA ALA A 155 9.52 5.92 -4.04
C ALA A 155 9.35 5.61 -5.54
N GLY A 156 9.55 6.61 -6.41
CA GLY A 156 9.34 6.49 -7.86
C GLY A 156 7.95 6.93 -8.30
N ILE A 157 7.81 7.23 -9.60
CA ILE A 157 6.57 7.72 -10.20
C ILE A 157 5.45 6.70 -9.99
N GLY A 158 4.29 7.15 -9.53
CA GLY A 158 3.13 6.30 -9.18
C GLY A 158 3.08 5.83 -7.73
N ALA A 159 4.19 5.95 -6.98
CA ALA A 159 4.17 5.64 -5.56
C ALA A 159 3.41 6.70 -4.73
N ALA A 160 2.98 6.32 -3.52
CA ALA A 160 2.26 7.20 -2.60
C ALA A 160 3.01 8.50 -2.29
N SER A 161 4.32 8.41 -2.02
CA SER A 161 5.18 9.57 -1.75
C SER A 161 5.33 10.50 -2.96
N HIS A 162 5.33 9.96 -4.17
CA HIS A 162 5.31 10.75 -5.40
C HIS A 162 3.99 11.52 -5.53
N LEU A 163 2.84 10.82 -5.37
CA LEU A 163 1.52 11.46 -5.43
C LEU A 163 1.39 12.59 -4.40
N CYS A 164 1.79 12.33 -3.14
CA CYS A 164 1.78 13.37 -2.11
C CYS A 164 2.67 14.56 -2.48
N GLY A 165 3.86 14.30 -3.00
CA GLY A 165 4.78 15.34 -3.48
C GLY A 165 4.17 16.18 -4.59
N LEU A 166 3.52 15.56 -5.58
CA LEU A 166 2.82 16.26 -6.67
C LEU A 166 1.71 17.17 -6.16
N LEU A 167 0.87 16.64 -5.27
CA LEU A 167 -0.22 17.42 -4.68
C LEU A 167 0.32 18.57 -3.84
N PHE A 168 1.40 18.35 -3.09
CA PHE A 168 2.05 19.40 -2.31
C PHE A 168 2.63 20.48 -3.20
N MET A 169 3.40 20.13 -4.24
CA MET A 169 3.93 21.08 -5.23
C MET A 169 2.81 21.89 -5.88
N SER A 170 1.72 21.24 -6.27
CA SER A 170 0.55 21.92 -6.84
C SER A 170 -0.11 22.88 -5.85
N ALA A 171 -0.29 22.46 -4.59
CA ALA A 171 -0.94 23.28 -3.56
C ALA A 171 -0.14 24.55 -3.22
N ILE A 172 1.19 24.47 -3.24
CA ILE A 172 2.08 25.62 -2.95
C ILE A 172 2.55 26.35 -4.22
N GLN A 173 2.12 25.89 -5.41
CA GLN A 173 2.50 26.43 -6.72
C GLN A 173 4.02 26.54 -6.92
N THR A 174 4.74 25.49 -6.55
CA THR A 174 6.21 25.45 -6.62
C THR A 174 6.66 24.04 -6.98
N GLU A 175 7.47 23.90 -8.02
CA GLU A 175 8.09 22.63 -8.43
C GLU A 175 9.49 22.49 -7.83
N PHE A 176 9.87 21.27 -7.49
CA PHE A 176 11.17 20.92 -6.92
C PHE A 176 11.85 19.83 -7.73
N LEU A 177 13.16 19.72 -7.55
CA LEU A 177 13.94 18.59 -8.02
C LEU A 177 13.49 17.32 -7.29
N THR A 178 12.99 16.34 -8.02
CA THR A 178 12.54 15.07 -7.42
C THR A 178 13.59 13.98 -7.57
N VAL A 179 13.83 13.21 -6.50
CA VAL A 179 14.78 12.09 -6.47
C VAL A 179 14.02 10.79 -6.24
N PRO A 180 13.85 9.94 -7.29
CA PRO A 180 13.11 8.69 -7.18
C PRO A 180 13.97 7.54 -6.64
N TYR A 181 13.38 6.73 -5.76
CA TYR A 181 13.95 5.51 -5.18
C TYR A 181 13.09 4.28 -5.46
N LYS A 182 13.58 3.07 -5.17
CA LYS A 182 12.80 1.82 -5.25
C LYS A 182 11.98 1.56 -3.98
N GLY A 183 11.52 2.61 -3.30
CA GLY A 183 10.80 2.59 -2.02
C GLY A 183 11.26 3.72 -1.11
N THR A 184 10.49 4.06 -0.07
CA THR A 184 10.85 5.17 0.83
C THR A 184 11.85 4.78 1.92
N ALA A 185 12.14 3.49 2.16
CA ALA A 185 13.19 3.08 3.09
C ALA A 185 14.60 3.58 2.66
N PRO A 186 15.07 3.34 1.42
CA PRO A 186 16.34 3.93 0.97
C PRO A 186 16.29 5.46 0.89
N ALA A 187 15.15 6.07 0.53
CA ALA A 187 14.98 7.52 0.57
C ALA A 187 15.12 8.09 1.99
N MET A 188 14.57 7.40 3.00
CA MET A 188 14.72 7.77 4.41
C MET A 188 16.19 7.71 4.86
N ASN A 189 16.93 6.70 4.43
CA ASN A 189 18.36 6.60 4.76
C ASN A 189 19.14 7.81 4.19
N ASP A 190 18.86 8.20 2.96
CA ASP A 190 19.48 9.36 2.33
C ASP A 190 19.01 10.69 2.95
N LEU A 191 17.76 10.77 3.41
CA LEU A 191 17.26 11.92 4.18
C LEU A 191 18.00 12.05 5.52
N LEU A 192 18.18 10.94 6.25
CA LEU A 192 18.94 10.90 7.50
C LEU A 192 20.42 11.22 7.29
N GLY A 193 20.97 10.82 6.16
CA GLY A 193 22.35 11.12 5.73
C GLY A 193 22.52 12.52 5.13
N GLY A 194 21.43 13.29 4.96
CA GLY A 194 21.48 14.65 4.40
C GLY A 194 21.73 14.71 2.89
N GLN A 195 21.57 13.59 2.16
CA GLN A 195 21.73 13.53 0.70
C GLN A 195 20.53 14.09 -0.05
N VAL A 196 19.35 14.12 0.60
CA VAL A 196 18.13 14.75 0.12
C VAL A 196 17.55 15.63 1.21
N ASP A 197 16.70 16.59 0.85
CA ASP A 197 16.29 17.66 1.76
C ASP A 197 14.99 17.33 2.51
N PHE A 198 13.97 16.85 1.81
CA PHE A 198 12.69 16.54 2.41
C PHE A 198 11.94 15.46 1.64
N MET A 199 10.88 14.93 2.23
CA MET A 199 9.99 13.97 1.60
C MET A 199 8.59 14.03 2.19
N CYS A 200 7.61 13.57 1.41
CA CYS A 200 6.30 13.20 1.91
C CYS A 200 6.26 11.68 2.06
N ASP A 201 6.08 11.18 3.29
CA ASP A 201 6.04 9.73 3.50
C ASP A 201 5.04 9.33 4.60
N GLN A 202 4.64 8.07 4.57
CA GLN A 202 3.63 7.51 5.44
C GLN A 202 4.09 7.48 6.90
N THR A 203 3.15 7.72 7.82
CA THR A 203 3.40 7.67 9.28
C THR A 203 4.00 6.34 9.71
N THR A 204 3.65 5.23 9.08
CA THR A 204 4.21 3.89 9.36
C THR A 204 5.72 3.77 9.16
N ASN A 205 6.34 4.70 8.42
CA ASN A 205 7.79 4.81 8.26
C ASN A 205 8.38 5.98 9.06
N THR A 206 7.62 7.07 9.23
CA THR A 206 8.16 8.32 9.75
C THR A 206 7.98 8.50 11.25
N THR A 207 6.97 7.89 11.88
CA THR A 207 6.64 8.11 13.30
C THR A 207 7.82 7.83 14.23
N SER A 208 8.57 6.75 14.01
CA SER A 208 9.74 6.42 14.83
C SER A 208 10.88 7.43 14.67
N GLN A 209 11.10 7.92 13.45
CA GLN A 209 12.14 8.91 13.14
C GLN A 209 11.79 10.28 13.72
N ILE A 210 10.51 10.65 13.68
CA ILE A 210 10.00 11.89 14.30
C ILE A 210 10.15 11.83 15.82
N LYS A 211 9.64 10.77 16.46
CA LYS A 211 9.72 10.60 17.93
C LYS A 211 11.15 10.54 18.45
N SER A 212 12.08 10.00 17.67
CA SER A 212 13.51 9.97 18.04
C SER A 212 14.27 11.24 17.68
N GLY A 213 13.61 12.27 17.12
CA GLY A 213 14.22 13.55 16.74
C GLY A 213 15.23 13.45 15.60
N LYS A 214 15.22 12.39 14.79
CA LYS A 214 16.16 12.19 13.68
C LYS A 214 15.78 12.96 12.42
N VAL A 215 14.54 13.42 12.33
CA VAL A 215 14.02 14.26 11.24
C VAL A 215 13.19 15.40 11.82
N LYS A 216 13.08 16.51 11.08
CA LYS A 216 12.09 17.55 11.35
C LYS A 216 10.77 17.16 10.72
N ALA A 217 9.67 17.27 11.47
CA ALA A 217 8.33 17.08 10.95
C ALA A 217 7.57 18.40 10.95
N TYR A 218 6.97 18.73 9.83
CA TYR A 218 6.27 20.03 9.68
C TYR A 218 4.76 19.89 9.66
N ALA A 219 4.24 18.81 9.10
CA ALA A 219 2.80 18.60 8.99
C ALA A 219 2.43 17.14 8.77
N VAL A 220 1.17 16.81 9.08
CA VAL A 220 0.50 15.59 8.63
C VAL A 220 -0.53 15.92 7.54
N THR A 221 -0.86 14.95 6.69
CA THR A 221 -1.76 15.13 5.54
C THR A 221 -3.21 14.71 5.81
N SER A 222 -3.51 14.26 7.01
CA SER A 222 -4.86 13.91 7.45
C SER A 222 -5.68 15.15 7.83
N LYS A 223 -7.02 15.03 7.80
CA LYS A 223 -7.95 16.09 8.27
C LYS A 223 -7.79 16.44 9.74
N LYS A 224 -7.38 15.46 10.54
CA LYS A 224 -7.16 15.61 11.99
C LYS A 224 -5.72 15.24 12.29
N ARG A 225 -5.19 15.79 13.39
CA ARG A 225 -3.87 15.39 13.87
C ARG A 225 -3.84 13.91 14.19
N VAL A 226 -2.71 13.28 13.92
CA VAL A 226 -2.48 11.85 14.21
C VAL A 226 -2.23 11.69 15.71
N PRO A 227 -2.97 10.84 16.44
CA PRO A 227 -2.83 10.73 17.90
C PRO A 227 -1.41 10.40 18.37
N SER A 228 -0.67 9.56 17.63
CA SER A 228 0.72 9.23 17.95
C SER A 228 1.73 10.36 17.64
N LEU A 229 1.28 11.44 16.96
CA LEU A 229 2.04 12.63 16.57
C LEU A 229 1.22 13.90 16.85
N SER A 230 0.58 14.00 18.01
CA SER A 230 -0.38 15.05 18.37
C SER A 230 0.16 16.47 18.27
N ASP A 231 1.47 16.65 18.42
CA ASP A 231 2.13 17.96 18.32
C ASP A 231 2.34 18.41 16.86
N ILE A 232 2.20 17.52 15.90
CA ILE A 232 2.36 17.86 14.47
C ILE A 232 1.02 18.32 13.90
N PRO A 233 0.91 19.57 13.41
CA PRO A 233 -0.32 20.11 12.84
C PRO A 233 -0.65 19.46 11.49
N THR A 234 -1.91 19.60 11.06
CA THR A 234 -2.33 19.21 9.71
C THR A 234 -1.96 20.29 8.70
N LEU A 235 -1.80 19.92 7.43
CA LEU A 235 -1.60 20.92 6.35
C LEU A 235 -2.79 21.89 6.23
N ASP A 236 -4.01 21.41 6.54
CA ASP A 236 -5.21 22.27 6.58
C ASP A 236 -5.13 23.33 7.70
N GLU A 237 -4.69 22.97 8.91
CA GLU A 237 -4.44 23.91 10.01
C GLU A 237 -3.39 24.96 9.61
N LEU A 238 -2.40 24.57 8.80
CA LEU A 238 -1.29 25.41 8.35
C LEU A 238 -1.61 26.25 7.11
N GLY A 239 -2.87 26.26 6.67
CA GLY A 239 -3.36 27.14 5.60
C GLY A 239 -3.48 26.49 4.22
N LEU A 240 -3.07 25.24 4.02
CA LEU A 240 -3.34 24.48 2.80
C LEU A 240 -4.73 23.85 2.89
N LYS A 241 -5.77 24.68 2.80
CA LYS A 241 -7.17 24.28 3.00
C LYS A 241 -7.61 23.15 2.10
N GLY A 242 -8.22 22.10 2.70
CA GLY A 242 -8.71 20.93 2.00
C GLY A 242 -7.62 19.95 1.55
N PHE A 243 -6.35 20.17 1.92
CA PHE A 243 -5.29 19.22 1.61
C PHE A 243 -5.46 17.96 2.44
N GLU A 244 -5.73 16.85 1.77
CA GLU A 244 -5.90 15.55 2.39
C GLU A 244 -5.34 14.44 1.49
N VAL A 245 -4.44 13.65 2.03
CA VAL A 245 -3.91 12.44 1.39
C VAL A 245 -3.78 11.35 2.45
N GLY A 246 -4.59 10.31 2.33
CA GLY A 246 -4.47 9.06 3.09
C GLY A 246 -4.02 7.93 2.16
N ILE A 247 -3.19 7.03 2.68
CA ILE A 247 -2.68 5.89 1.92
C ILE A 247 -3.30 4.61 2.45
N TRP A 248 -4.23 4.09 1.69
CA TRP A 248 -4.84 2.80 2.00
C TRP A 248 -4.02 1.64 1.47
N HIS A 249 -3.98 0.53 2.23
CA HIS A 249 -3.40 -0.74 1.80
C HIS A 249 -4.49 -1.79 1.64
N ALA A 250 -4.26 -2.73 0.72
CA ALA A 250 -5.17 -3.83 0.45
C ALA A 250 -4.44 -5.09 -0.02
N LEU A 251 -5.14 -6.23 0.07
CA LEU A 251 -4.65 -7.52 -0.40
C LEU A 251 -5.40 -7.96 -1.67
N TYR A 252 -4.63 -8.58 -2.58
CA TYR A 252 -5.09 -9.07 -3.86
C TYR A 252 -4.52 -10.48 -4.12
N ALA A 253 -5.18 -11.25 -4.98
CA ALA A 253 -4.70 -12.53 -5.50
C ALA A 253 -4.77 -12.52 -7.03
N PRO A 254 -4.10 -13.46 -7.75
CA PRO A 254 -4.24 -13.60 -9.20
C PRO A 254 -5.68 -13.83 -9.60
N LYS A 255 -6.08 -13.32 -10.76
CA LYS A 255 -7.41 -13.57 -11.33
C LYS A 255 -7.66 -15.07 -11.52
N GLY A 256 -8.84 -15.55 -11.14
CA GLY A 256 -9.22 -16.96 -11.20
C GLY A 256 -8.80 -17.78 -9.96
N THR A 257 -8.26 -17.16 -8.92
CA THR A 257 -8.03 -17.83 -7.63
C THR A 257 -9.35 -18.37 -7.08
N PRO A 258 -9.42 -19.67 -6.68
CA PRO A 258 -10.65 -20.29 -6.23
C PRO A 258 -11.32 -19.53 -5.08
N LYS A 259 -12.64 -19.41 -5.15
CA LYS A 259 -13.43 -18.72 -4.12
C LYS A 259 -13.15 -19.26 -2.71
N THR A 260 -12.96 -20.55 -2.56
CA THR A 260 -12.64 -21.16 -1.26
C THR A 260 -11.31 -20.69 -0.68
N ALA A 261 -10.32 -20.40 -1.52
CA ALA A 261 -9.05 -19.80 -1.08
C ALA A 261 -9.23 -18.31 -0.73
N ILE A 262 -9.96 -17.56 -1.56
CA ILE A 262 -10.29 -16.15 -1.29
C ILE A 262 -11.05 -16.03 0.05
N ASP A 263 -12.10 -16.84 0.26
CA ASP A 263 -12.90 -16.78 1.49
C ASP A 263 -12.04 -17.02 2.75
N LYS A 264 -11.07 -17.96 2.69
CA LYS A 264 -10.14 -18.20 3.80
C LYS A 264 -9.17 -17.05 4.01
N LEU A 265 -8.66 -16.44 2.95
CA LEU A 265 -7.79 -15.26 3.03
C LEU A 265 -8.54 -14.05 3.60
N VAL A 266 -9.79 -13.84 3.18
CA VAL A 266 -10.68 -12.79 3.74
C VAL A 266 -10.93 -13.01 5.22
N ALA A 267 -11.31 -14.21 5.62
CA ALA A 267 -11.55 -14.55 7.02
C ALA A 267 -10.28 -14.31 7.87
N ALA A 268 -9.13 -14.74 7.36
CA ALA A 268 -7.85 -14.52 8.05
C ALA A 268 -7.47 -13.04 8.16
N LEU A 269 -7.72 -12.24 7.13
CA LEU A 269 -7.53 -10.79 7.17
C LEU A 269 -8.45 -10.16 8.22
N GLN A 270 -9.73 -10.50 8.23
CA GLN A 270 -10.69 -9.97 9.20
C GLN A 270 -10.33 -10.33 10.64
N GLU A 271 -9.87 -11.56 10.89
CA GLU A 271 -9.36 -11.95 12.23
C GLU A 271 -8.09 -11.16 12.60
N ALA A 272 -7.17 -10.95 11.65
CA ALA A 272 -5.99 -10.11 11.88
C ALA A 272 -6.37 -8.66 12.24
N LEU A 273 -7.37 -8.07 11.58
CA LEU A 273 -7.82 -6.71 11.86
C LEU A 273 -8.60 -6.57 13.17
N LYS A 274 -9.13 -7.67 13.73
CA LYS A 274 -9.71 -7.70 15.10
C LYS A 274 -8.65 -7.77 16.18
N ASP A 275 -7.47 -8.30 15.87
CA ASP A 275 -6.40 -8.54 16.84
C ASP A 275 -5.96 -7.23 17.51
N ALA A 276 -5.95 -7.23 18.86
CA ALA A 276 -5.58 -6.06 19.64
C ALA A 276 -4.15 -5.63 19.39
N THR A 277 -3.23 -6.58 19.17
CA THR A 277 -1.81 -6.30 18.89
C THR A 277 -1.65 -5.59 17.54
N VAL A 278 -2.41 -6.01 16.51
CA VAL A 278 -2.43 -5.34 15.20
C VAL A 278 -2.95 -3.91 15.34
N LYS A 279 -4.07 -3.71 16.02
CA LYS A 279 -4.66 -2.39 16.26
C LYS A 279 -3.71 -1.48 17.02
N GLN A 280 -3.11 -1.99 18.11
CA GLN A 280 -2.12 -1.25 18.89
C GLN A 280 -0.92 -0.87 18.02
N ARG A 281 -0.39 -1.82 17.24
CA ARG A 281 0.78 -1.57 16.39
C ARG A 281 0.49 -0.53 15.30
N PHE A 282 -0.69 -0.57 14.69
CA PHE A 282 -1.10 0.45 13.73
C PHE A 282 -1.22 1.83 14.40
N ALA A 283 -1.88 1.91 15.57
CA ALA A 283 -2.03 3.17 16.30
C ALA A 283 -0.66 3.78 16.68
N GLU A 284 0.29 2.96 17.16
CA GLU A 284 1.67 3.38 17.46
C GLU A 284 2.38 3.98 16.25
N LEU A 285 2.11 3.44 15.07
CA LEU A 285 2.65 3.86 13.78
C LEU A 285 1.83 4.98 13.12
N GLY A 286 0.77 5.45 13.77
CA GLY A 286 -0.09 6.50 13.24
C GLY A 286 -0.98 6.06 12.08
N ALA A 287 -1.28 4.77 12.00
CA ALA A 287 -2.22 4.17 11.04
C ALA A 287 -3.49 3.71 11.74
N GLU A 288 -4.59 3.54 10.98
CA GLU A 288 -5.86 3.04 11.46
C GLU A 288 -6.35 1.87 10.62
N ALA A 289 -6.72 0.75 11.26
CA ALA A 289 -7.30 -0.40 10.58
C ALA A 289 -8.68 -0.03 10.02
N PHE A 290 -8.99 -0.45 8.80
CA PHE A 290 -10.35 -0.33 8.28
C PHE A 290 -11.34 -1.17 9.08
N PRO A 291 -12.62 -0.74 9.18
CA PRO A 291 -13.71 -1.57 9.69
C PRO A 291 -13.86 -2.86 8.88
N LEU A 292 -14.36 -3.92 9.52
CA LEU A 292 -14.40 -5.26 8.92
C LEU A 292 -15.26 -5.37 7.67
N ASP A 293 -16.30 -4.54 7.55
CA ASP A 293 -17.13 -4.43 6.36
C ASP A 293 -16.38 -3.87 5.14
N ARG A 294 -15.24 -3.21 5.38
CA ARG A 294 -14.31 -2.74 4.33
C ARG A 294 -13.26 -3.82 3.96
N ALA A 295 -13.02 -4.79 4.83
CA ALA A 295 -12.10 -5.90 4.59
C ALA A 295 -12.79 -7.04 3.85
N THR A 296 -13.42 -6.74 2.71
CA THR A 296 -14.14 -7.67 1.83
C THR A 296 -13.79 -7.42 0.36
N PRO A 297 -13.93 -8.45 -0.50
CA PRO A 297 -13.70 -8.31 -1.94
C PRO A 297 -14.54 -7.22 -2.59
N GLU A 298 -15.83 -7.17 -2.27
CA GLU A 298 -16.79 -6.25 -2.85
C GLU A 298 -16.48 -4.80 -2.43
N ALA A 299 -16.15 -4.57 -1.16
CA ALA A 299 -15.80 -3.25 -0.65
C ALA A 299 -14.50 -2.75 -1.28
N LEU A 300 -13.49 -3.61 -1.40
CA LEU A 300 -12.22 -3.26 -2.05
C LEU A 300 -12.41 -2.94 -3.53
N HIS A 301 -13.15 -3.76 -4.26
CA HIS A 301 -13.42 -3.53 -5.69
C HIS A 301 -14.13 -2.18 -5.92
N LYS A 302 -15.21 -1.92 -5.18
CA LYS A 302 -15.95 -0.66 -5.25
C LYS A 302 -15.06 0.54 -4.92
N PHE A 303 -14.25 0.41 -3.88
CA PHE A 303 -13.36 1.47 -3.42
C PHE A 303 -12.24 1.74 -4.42
N LEU A 304 -11.56 0.70 -4.93
CA LEU A 304 -10.53 0.84 -5.95
C LEU A 304 -11.05 1.53 -7.21
N LYS A 305 -12.25 1.15 -7.67
CA LYS A 305 -12.88 1.80 -8.83
C LYS A 305 -13.09 3.29 -8.58
N SER A 306 -13.65 3.67 -7.43
CA SER A 306 -13.86 5.09 -7.08
C SER A 306 -12.54 5.87 -6.95
N GLU A 307 -11.49 5.23 -6.45
CA GLU A 307 -10.16 5.85 -6.36
C GLU A 307 -9.53 6.06 -7.74
N ILE A 308 -9.66 5.11 -8.67
CA ILE A 308 -9.21 5.27 -10.06
C ILE A 308 -9.95 6.45 -10.73
N GLU A 309 -11.27 6.54 -10.55
CA GLU A 309 -12.10 7.64 -11.08
C GLU A 309 -11.72 9.00 -10.48
N LYS A 310 -11.37 9.04 -9.19
CA LYS A 310 -10.93 10.24 -8.48
C LYS A 310 -9.56 10.72 -8.96
N TRP A 311 -8.56 9.83 -8.95
CA TRP A 311 -7.16 10.20 -9.19
C TRP A 311 -6.82 10.34 -10.67
N GLY A 312 -7.49 9.62 -11.56
CA GLY A 312 -7.24 9.66 -12.98
C GLY A 312 -7.21 11.07 -13.58
N PRO A 313 -8.27 11.87 -13.41
CA PRO A 313 -8.32 13.26 -13.93
C PRO A 313 -7.26 14.17 -13.29
N ILE A 314 -7.00 14.03 -11.99
CA ILE A 314 -6.01 14.84 -11.25
C ILE A 314 -4.60 14.61 -11.81
N ILE A 315 -4.23 13.33 -11.99
CA ILE A 315 -2.92 12.93 -12.50
C ILE A 315 -2.73 13.37 -13.95
N LYS A 316 -3.75 13.15 -14.80
CA LYS A 316 -3.71 13.58 -16.21
C LYS A 316 -3.54 15.10 -16.35
N LYS A 317 -4.22 15.86 -15.49
CA LYS A 317 -4.09 17.33 -15.46
C LYS A 317 -2.67 17.78 -15.05
N ALA A 318 -2.00 17.02 -14.19
CA ALA A 318 -0.62 17.30 -13.79
C ALA A 318 0.39 17.02 -14.92
N GLY A 319 -0.01 16.30 -16.00
CA GLY A 319 0.81 16.09 -17.19
C GLY A 319 2.06 15.23 -16.99
N GLN A 320 2.17 14.53 -15.86
CA GLN A 320 3.33 13.68 -15.57
C GLN A 320 3.04 12.22 -15.91
N TYR A 321 3.97 11.61 -16.64
CA TYR A 321 3.92 10.19 -17.02
C TYR A 321 5.22 9.50 -16.60
N ALA A 322 5.14 8.18 -16.40
CA ALA A 322 6.27 7.36 -15.95
C ALA A 322 7.07 6.75 -17.12
N ASP A 323 6.50 6.79 -18.33
CA ASP A 323 7.04 6.23 -19.58
C ASP A 323 6.65 7.09 -20.81
#